data_7a4b2aa1b17052f014685d7eb57383e7
#
_entry.id   7a4b2aa1b17052f014685d7eb57383e7
#
_cell.length_a   1.000
_cell.length_b   1.000
_cell.length_c   1.000
_cell.angle_alpha   90.00
_cell.angle_beta   90.00
_cell.angle_gamma   90.00
#
_symmetry.space_group_name_H-M   'P 1'
#
loop_
_entity.id
_entity.type
_entity.pdbx_description
1 polymer ?
#
loop_
_entity_poly.entity_id
_entity_poly.type
_entity_poly.pdbx_seq_one_letter_code
_entity_poly.pdbx_strand_id
1 'polypeptide(L)'
;MHRRATRRPIGASLLPKPFVFDQPLQSEAREAKMEFLRRVVAPWKSELRMNTALDLGCGVGYFSAMLQNAGLQVTAVDGRIENIEEARSRHPGVDFRVADAEDPSLGGLGTFDLVFCFGLLYHLENPFLAVRNLHALTGKVLLLESMVIPEEPPFLIIMDEGPVEDQSLRYISCYPSEGAILKMMYRAGFAHVYRFREMPNHEDYRPAMGRVRRRTVIAASGLALESQLLDVAAEPKLSGDLWNTDPTGIINKLRRFRSKLRRPRTRDRP
;
A
#
# COMPACT_ATOMS: atom_id res chain seq x y z
N MET A 1 49.78 17.77 -28.79
CA MET A 1 48.34 18.13 -28.84
C MET A 1 47.66 17.74 -27.53
N HIS A 2 47.57 18.70 -26.61
CA HIS A 2 46.93 18.49 -25.28
C HIS A 2 45.44 18.75 -25.40
N ARG A 3 44.60 17.70 -25.17
CA ARG A 3 43.16 17.88 -25.02
C ARG A 3 42.87 18.46 -23.62
N ARG A 4 42.34 19.68 -23.60
CA ARG A 4 41.81 20.34 -22.39
C ARG A 4 40.57 19.56 -21.92
N ALA A 5 40.63 19.06 -20.69
CA ALA A 5 39.47 18.55 -19.98
C ALA A 5 38.56 19.75 -19.61
N THR A 6 37.35 19.77 -20.17
CA THR A 6 36.31 20.74 -19.78
C THR A 6 35.76 20.37 -18.38
N ARG A 7 36.08 21.21 -17.41
CA ARG A 7 35.45 21.15 -16.06
C ARG A 7 33.96 21.42 -16.20
N ARG A 8 33.14 20.47 -15.72
CA ARG A 8 31.69 20.68 -15.52
C ARG A 8 31.50 21.77 -14.46
N PRO A 9 30.49 22.66 -14.59
CA PRO A 9 30.22 23.69 -13.60
C PRO A 9 29.77 23.05 -12.28
N ILE A 10 30.47 23.39 -11.21
CA ILE A 10 30.07 23.15 -9.82
C ILE A 10 29.00 24.19 -9.52
N GLY A 11 27.74 23.79 -9.56
CA GLY A 11 26.60 24.68 -9.31
C GLY A 11 25.30 23.86 -9.22
N ALA A 12 25.33 22.71 -8.53
CA ALA A 12 24.08 22.07 -8.14
C ALA A 12 23.55 22.77 -6.90
N SER A 13 22.32 23.24 -6.96
CA SER A 13 21.53 23.83 -5.88
C SER A 13 21.76 23.09 -4.56
N LEU A 14 22.21 23.84 -3.53
CA LEU A 14 22.39 23.38 -2.13
C LEU A 14 21.05 23.20 -1.38
N LEU A 15 19.92 23.32 -2.07
CA LEU A 15 18.63 23.02 -1.46
C LEU A 15 18.44 21.51 -1.41
N PRO A 16 18.10 20.93 -0.25
CA PRO A 16 17.77 19.50 -0.14
C PRO A 16 16.66 19.18 -1.15
N LYS A 17 16.79 18.09 -1.87
CA LYS A 17 15.72 17.63 -2.77
C LYS A 17 14.47 17.40 -1.93
N PRO A 18 13.30 17.90 -2.36
CA PRO A 18 12.07 17.59 -1.65
C PRO A 18 11.84 16.09 -1.64
N PHE A 19 11.36 15.57 -0.51
CA PHE A 19 10.99 14.16 -0.42
C PHE A 19 9.99 13.81 -1.52
N VAL A 20 10.07 12.59 -2.05
CA VAL A 20 9.17 12.11 -3.10
C VAL A 20 7.70 12.26 -2.71
N PHE A 21 7.40 12.08 -1.42
CA PHE A 21 6.06 12.24 -0.84
C PHE A 21 5.49 13.67 -0.95
N ASP A 22 6.33 14.69 -1.17
CA ASP A 22 5.92 16.11 -1.28
C ASP A 22 5.67 16.54 -2.72
N GLN A 23 5.88 15.68 -3.70
CA GLN A 23 5.65 15.99 -5.10
C GLN A 23 4.15 16.18 -5.38
N PRO A 24 3.76 17.09 -6.31
CA PRO A 24 2.36 17.42 -6.59
C PRO A 24 1.45 16.21 -6.87
N LEU A 25 1.91 15.28 -7.71
CA LEU A 25 1.13 14.05 -8.02
C LEU A 25 0.86 13.18 -6.78
N GLN A 26 1.83 13.10 -5.86
CA GLN A 26 1.65 12.38 -4.59
C GLN A 26 0.70 13.13 -3.66
N SER A 27 0.73 14.45 -3.69
CA SER A 27 -0.11 15.32 -2.87
C SER A 27 -1.59 15.16 -3.22
N GLU A 28 -1.97 15.19 -4.50
CA GLU A 28 -3.36 15.05 -4.95
C GLU A 28 -3.93 13.66 -4.55
N ALA A 29 -3.18 12.59 -4.82
CA ALA A 29 -3.58 11.25 -4.42
C ALA A 29 -3.72 11.11 -2.90
N ARG A 30 -2.82 11.75 -2.13
CA ARG A 30 -2.85 11.75 -0.67
C ARG A 30 -4.09 12.47 -0.12
N GLU A 31 -4.42 13.66 -0.65
CA GLU A 31 -5.61 14.41 -0.21
C GLU A 31 -6.91 13.62 -0.46
N ALA A 32 -7.03 12.96 -1.61
CA ALA A 32 -8.18 12.11 -1.90
C ALA A 32 -8.29 10.93 -0.91
N LYS A 33 -7.15 10.33 -0.52
CA LYS A 33 -7.11 9.29 0.51
C LYS A 33 -7.50 9.84 1.87
N MET A 34 -6.98 11.00 2.26
CA MET A 34 -7.30 11.63 3.54
C MET A 34 -8.77 11.98 3.67
N GLU A 35 -9.39 12.52 2.62
CA GLU A 35 -10.82 12.81 2.60
C GLU A 35 -11.66 11.53 2.77
N PHE A 36 -11.31 10.47 2.05
CA PHE A 36 -11.94 9.17 2.23
C PHE A 36 -11.78 8.64 3.66
N LEU A 37 -10.57 8.70 4.21
CA LEU A 37 -10.25 8.17 5.54
C LEU A 37 -10.96 8.93 6.66
N ARG A 38 -11.14 10.24 6.56
CA ARG A 38 -11.94 11.01 7.55
C ARG A 38 -13.36 10.48 7.65
N ARG A 39 -13.97 10.09 6.53
CA ARG A 39 -15.32 9.51 6.50
C ARG A 39 -15.39 8.09 7.08
N VAL A 40 -14.29 7.35 7.07
CA VAL A 40 -14.22 5.95 7.56
C VAL A 40 -13.76 5.90 9.01
N VAL A 41 -12.65 6.57 9.36
CA VAL A 41 -11.98 6.40 10.65
C VAL A 41 -12.78 7.03 11.79
N ALA A 42 -13.38 8.20 11.60
CA ALA A 42 -14.08 8.90 12.68
C ALA A 42 -15.31 8.12 13.18
N PRO A 43 -16.24 7.61 12.33
CA PRO A 43 -17.33 6.74 12.79
C PRO A 43 -16.81 5.46 13.44
N TRP A 44 -15.87 4.76 12.82
CA TRP A 44 -15.36 3.50 13.35
C TRP A 44 -14.62 3.66 14.68
N LYS A 45 -13.92 4.78 14.87
CA LYS A 45 -13.31 5.08 16.17
C LYS A 45 -14.34 5.05 17.31
N SER A 46 -15.51 5.64 17.09
CA SER A 46 -16.59 5.66 18.08
C SER A 46 -17.26 4.29 18.20
N GLU A 47 -17.70 3.71 17.08
CA GLU A 47 -18.45 2.45 17.04
C GLU A 47 -17.62 1.27 17.58
N LEU A 48 -16.36 1.17 17.17
CA LEU A 48 -15.44 0.11 17.59
C LEU A 48 -14.64 0.48 18.84
N ARG A 49 -14.85 1.68 19.42
CA ARG A 49 -14.10 2.18 20.59
C ARG A 49 -12.59 2.05 20.40
N MET A 50 -12.09 2.58 19.30
CA MET A 50 -10.65 2.51 18.97
C MET A 50 -9.87 3.59 19.71
N ASN A 51 -8.74 3.22 20.31
CA ASN A 51 -7.83 4.10 21.05
C ASN A 51 -6.43 4.13 20.45
N THR A 52 -5.99 3.01 19.88
CA THR A 52 -4.62 2.84 19.36
C THR A 52 -4.63 2.58 17.86
N ALA A 53 -3.58 3.07 17.16
CA ALA A 53 -3.37 2.79 15.76
C ALA A 53 -1.90 2.48 15.47
N LEU A 54 -1.68 1.56 14.54
CA LEU A 54 -0.40 1.34 13.90
C LEU A 54 -0.46 1.83 12.45
N ASP A 55 0.48 2.67 12.03
CA ASP A 55 0.69 3.07 10.63
C ASP A 55 1.94 2.35 10.11
N LEU A 56 1.76 1.27 9.34
CA LEU A 56 2.83 0.45 8.80
C LEU A 56 3.18 0.87 7.37
N GLY A 57 4.42 1.33 7.17
CA GLY A 57 4.87 1.97 5.94
C GLY A 57 4.51 3.46 5.95
N CYS A 58 4.76 4.14 7.06
CA CYS A 58 4.27 5.49 7.31
C CYS A 58 4.94 6.59 6.45
N GLY A 59 6.06 6.29 5.78
CA GLY A 59 6.83 7.30 5.06
C GLY A 59 7.20 8.47 5.97
N VAL A 60 6.91 9.69 5.54
CA VAL A 60 7.16 10.91 6.33
C VAL A 60 6.00 11.29 7.27
N GLY A 61 5.06 10.39 7.55
CA GLY A 61 4.10 10.50 8.66
C GLY A 61 2.79 11.22 8.37
N TYR A 62 2.42 11.48 7.12
CA TYR A 62 1.20 12.20 6.79
C TYR A 62 -0.08 11.54 7.32
N PHE A 63 -0.22 10.21 7.13
CA PHE A 63 -1.38 9.47 7.64
C PHE A 63 -1.30 9.27 9.14
N SER A 64 -0.10 9.08 9.69
CA SER A 64 0.11 9.01 11.13
C SER A 64 -0.41 10.25 11.85
N ALA A 65 -0.10 11.44 11.34
CA ALA A 65 -0.60 12.71 11.87
C ALA A 65 -2.13 12.84 11.73
N MET A 66 -2.70 12.38 10.63
CA MET A 66 -4.16 12.36 10.47
C MET A 66 -4.83 11.45 11.50
N LEU A 67 -4.30 10.26 11.74
CA LEU A 67 -4.81 9.32 12.74
C LEU A 67 -4.69 9.89 14.17
N GLN A 68 -3.56 10.56 14.48
CA GLN A 68 -3.36 11.25 15.75
C GLN A 68 -4.37 12.39 15.92
N ASN A 69 -4.61 13.20 14.89
CA ASN A 69 -5.61 14.27 14.90
C ASN A 69 -7.05 13.75 15.05
N ALA A 70 -7.31 12.50 14.62
CA ALA A 70 -8.55 11.80 14.90
C ALA A 70 -8.66 11.31 16.36
N GLY A 71 -7.64 11.55 17.19
CA GLY A 71 -7.58 11.22 18.60
C GLY A 71 -7.20 9.77 18.89
N LEU A 72 -6.41 9.15 18.02
CA LEU A 72 -5.79 7.85 18.27
C LEU A 72 -4.36 8.01 18.79
N GLN A 73 -3.94 7.13 19.67
CA GLN A 73 -2.54 6.99 20.03
C GLN A 73 -1.85 6.20 18.91
N VAL A 74 -0.90 6.84 18.21
CA VAL A 74 -0.32 6.29 16.99
C VAL A 74 1.10 5.84 17.22
N THR A 75 1.38 4.58 16.89
CA THR A 75 2.73 4.08 16.59
C THR A 75 2.86 4.00 15.06
N ALA A 76 3.96 4.51 14.52
CA ALA A 76 4.19 4.56 13.09
C ALA A 76 5.54 3.93 12.74
N VAL A 77 5.56 3.10 11.71
CA VAL A 77 6.72 2.29 11.34
C VAL A 77 7.04 2.44 9.86
N ASP A 78 8.33 2.64 9.56
CA ASP A 78 8.86 2.59 8.19
C ASP A 78 10.23 1.89 8.20
N GLY A 79 10.58 1.23 7.12
CA GLY A 79 11.86 0.53 7.00
C GLY A 79 13.04 1.46 6.73
N ARG A 80 12.81 2.72 6.34
CA ARG A 80 13.84 3.69 6.02
C ARG A 80 14.03 4.67 7.16
N ILE A 81 15.28 4.74 7.67
CA ILE A 81 15.62 5.68 8.74
C ILE A 81 15.41 7.13 8.33
N GLU A 82 15.69 7.47 7.07
CA GLU A 82 15.54 8.82 6.53
C GLU A 82 14.06 9.29 6.56
N ASN A 83 13.12 8.39 6.25
CA ASN A 83 11.69 8.66 6.36
C ASN A 83 11.28 8.91 7.82
N ILE A 84 11.79 8.10 8.74
CA ILE A 84 11.48 8.21 10.17
C ILE A 84 12.05 9.48 10.79
N GLU A 85 13.28 9.87 10.43
CA GLU A 85 13.88 11.12 10.91
C GLU A 85 13.08 12.33 10.44
N GLU A 86 12.70 12.36 9.19
CA GLU A 86 11.83 13.40 8.63
C GLU A 86 10.45 13.41 9.29
N ALA A 87 9.82 12.23 9.47
CA ALA A 87 8.52 12.10 10.12
C ALA A 87 8.53 12.63 11.56
N ARG A 88 9.56 12.31 12.32
CA ARG A 88 9.75 12.84 13.70
C ARG A 88 9.87 14.36 13.73
N SER A 89 10.57 14.94 12.75
CA SER A 89 10.71 16.39 12.61
C SER A 89 9.38 17.07 12.33
N ARG A 90 8.54 16.46 11.46
CA ARG A 90 7.24 17.01 11.06
C ARG A 90 6.15 16.81 12.11
N HIS A 91 6.18 15.69 12.83
CA HIS A 91 5.07 15.23 13.70
C HIS A 91 5.58 14.72 15.05
N PRO A 92 6.10 15.60 15.93
CA PRO A 92 6.81 15.19 17.16
C PRO A 92 5.93 14.47 18.20
N GLY A 93 4.60 14.45 18.02
CA GLY A 93 3.67 13.77 18.93
C GLY A 93 3.38 12.31 18.58
N VAL A 94 3.93 11.77 17.47
CA VAL A 94 3.73 10.39 17.03
C VAL A 94 4.94 9.54 17.42
N ASP A 95 4.73 8.30 17.85
CA ASP A 95 5.78 7.33 18.15
C ASP A 95 6.29 6.67 16.86
N PHE A 96 7.34 7.25 16.27
CA PHE A 96 7.94 6.75 15.03
C PHE A 96 9.09 5.79 15.30
N ARG A 97 9.07 4.61 14.65
CA ARG A 97 10.06 3.55 14.79
C ARG A 97 10.55 3.05 13.44
N VAL A 98 11.82 2.68 13.35
CA VAL A 98 12.38 1.97 12.19
C VAL A 98 12.12 0.49 12.38
N ALA A 99 11.39 -0.14 11.46
CA ALA A 99 11.24 -1.59 11.40
C ALA A 99 10.80 -2.03 10.00
N ASP A 100 11.16 -3.25 9.64
CA ASP A 100 10.79 -3.87 8.37
C ASP A 100 9.42 -4.56 8.50
N ALA A 101 8.51 -4.28 7.57
CA ALA A 101 7.18 -4.91 7.53
C ALA A 101 7.25 -6.44 7.34
N GLU A 102 8.36 -6.92 6.81
CA GLU A 102 8.64 -8.34 6.57
C GLU A 102 9.44 -9.00 7.70
N ASP A 103 9.69 -8.30 8.82
CA ASP A 103 10.34 -8.90 9.97
C ASP A 103 9.34 -9.81 10.72
N PRO A 104 9.66 -11.13 10.88
CA PRO A 104 8.80 -12.03 11.65
C PRO A 104 8.60 -11.62 13.11
N SER A 105 9.53 -10.82 13.67
CA SER A 105 9.44 -10.34 15.05
C SER A 105 8.54 -9.11 15.22
N LEU A 106 7.99 -8.56 14.13
CA LEU A 106 7.17 -7.34 14.16
C LEU A 106 5.96 -7.46 15.10
N GLY A 107 5.43 -8.68 15.29
CA GLY A 107 4.39 -8.97 16.27
C GLY A 107 4.74 -8.59 17.72
N GLY A 108 6.02 -8.39 18.05
CA GLY A 108 6.50 -7.89 19.33
C GLY A 108 6.08 -6.44 19.62
N LEU A 109 5.56 -5.69 18.65
CA LEU A 109 4.96 -4.37 18.86
C LEU A 109 3.63 -4.44 19.63
N GLY A 110 3.02 -5.62 19.77
CA GLY A 110 1.71 -5.81 20.37
C GLY A 110 0.57 -5.66 19.37
N THR A 111 -0.66 -5.51 19.87
CA THR A 111 -1.85 -5.36 19.03
C THR A 111 -2.40 -3.94 19.10
N PHE A 112 -2.98 -3.48 17.99
CA PHE A 112 -3.56 -2.16 17.82
C PHE A 112 -5.03 -2.26 17.41
N ASP A 113 -5.86 -1.35 17.91
CA ASP A 113 -7.28 -1.33 17.52
C ASP A 113 -7.46 -1.12 16.01
N LEU A 114 -6.69 -0.20 15.43
CA LEU A 114 -6.59 0.04 13.99
C LEU A 114 -5.18 -0.26 13.50
N VAL A 115 -5.04 -1.16 12.56
CA VAL A 115 -3.82 -1.30 11.76
C VAL A 115 -4.06 -0.65 10.41
N PHE A 116 -3.16 0.24 10.03
CA PHE A 116 -3.22 1.01 8.80
C PHE A 116 -1.97 0.69 7.96
N CYS A 117 -2.18 0.35 6.68
CA CYS A 117 -1.10 -0.01 5.76
C CYS A 117 -1.47 0.50 4.36
N PHE A 118 -1.01 1.70 4.01
CA PHE A 118 -1.33 2.34 2.75
C PHE A 118 -0.09 2.55 1.89
N GLY A 119 -0.13 2.02 0.66
CA GLY A 119 0.93 2.22 -0.32
C GLY A 119 2.16 1.35 -0.12
N LEU A 120 2.13 0.36 0.76
CA LEU A 120 3.30 -0.45 1.12
C LEU A 120 3.33 -1.84 0.46
N LEU A 121 2.22 -2.59 0.48
CA LEU A 121 2.21 -4.03 0.23
C LEU A 121 2.87 -4.45 -1.09
N TYR A 122 2.67 -3.68 -2.15
CA TYR A 122 3.22 -3.98 -3.48
C TYR A 122 4.72 -3.67 -3.61
N HIS A 123 5.34 -3.00 -2.64
CA HIS A 123 6.78 -2.75 -2.57
C HIS A 123 7.55 -3.85 -1.83
N LEU A 124 6.86 -4.88 -1.34
CA LEU A 124 7.46 -5.93 -0.52
C LEU A 124 7.87 -7.13 -1.37
N GLU A 125 8.98 -7.76 -0.99
CA GLU A 125 9.47 -9.01 -1.56
C GLU A 125 8.57 -10.18 -1.16
N ASN A 126 8.13 -10.19 0.11
CA ASN A 126 7.27 -11.24 0.67
C ASN A 126 5.95 -10.67 1.23
N PRO A 127 5.01 -10.24 0.37
CA PRO A 127 3.74 -9.66 0.80
C PRO A 127 2.90 -10.62 1.66
N PHE A 128 3.10 -11.95 1.53
CA PHE A 128 2.40 -12.93 2.36
C PHE A 128 2.83 -12.86 3.82
N LEU A 129 4.13 -12.71 4.08
CA LEU A 129 4.66 -12.55 5.43
C LEU A 129 4.15 -11.24 6.05
N ALA A 130 4.20 -10.15 5.28
CA ALA A 130 3.68 -8.86 5.73
C ALA A 130 2.18 -8.93 6.09
N VAL A 131 1.35 -9.61 5.29
CA VAL A 131 -0.09 -9.78 5.62
C VAL A 131 -0.29 -10.62 6.89
N ARG A 132 0.55 -11.61 7.16
CA ARG A 132 0.53 -12.35 8.45
C ARG A 132 0.92 -11.46 9.62
N ASN A 133 1.94 -10.63 9.45
CA ASN A 133 2.31 -9.64 10.46
C ASN A 133 1.17 -8.64 10.70
N LEU A 134 0.55 -8.11 9.64
CA LEU A 134 -0.62 -7.25 9.74
C LEU A 134 -1.75 -7.91 10.53
N HIS A 135 -2.06 -9.20 10.27
CA HIS A 135 -3.06 -9.93 11.02
C HIS A 135 -2.70 -10.04 12.50
N ALA A 136 -1.45 -10.43 12.82
CA ALA A 136 -0.98 -10.57 14.21
C ALA A 136 -1.05 -9.26 15.00
N LEU A 137 -0.87 -8.11 14.33
CA LEU A 137 -0.91 -6.77 14.92
C LEU A 137 -2.34 -6.20 15.02
N THR A 138 -3.32 -6.78 14.30
CA THR A 138 -4.68 -6.26 14.22
C THR A 138 -5.54 -6.73 15.39
N GLY A 139 -5.91 -5.82 16.28
CA GLY A 139 -6.84 -6.10 17.38
C GLY A 139 -8.31 -6.01 16.96
N LYS A 140 -8.67 -5.01 16.15
CA LYS A 140 -10.07 -4.80 15.71
C LYS A 140 -10.20 -4.75 14.20
N VAL A 141 -9.53 -3.81 13.53
CA VAL A 141 -9.68 -3.62 12.10
C VAL A 141 -8.35 -3.29 11.43
N LEU A 142 -8.11 -3.89 10.28
CA LEU A 142 -7.08 -3.52 9.32
C LEU A 142 -7.71 -2.68 8.20
N LEU A 143 -7.09 -1.55 7.88
CA LEU A 143 -7.29 -0.82 6.62
C LEU A 143 -6.02 -0.95 5.77
N LEU A 144 -6.16 -1.60 4.62
CA LEU A 144 -5.06 -1.79 3.68
C LEU A 144 -5.38 -1.10 2.35
N GLU A 145 -4.43 -0.32 1.85
CA GLU A 145 -4.45 0.20 0.48
C GLU A 145 -3.26 -0.35 -0.29
N SER A 146 -3.51 -0.84 -1.47
CA SER A 146 -2.47 -1.36 -2.34
C SER A 146 -2.74 -1.05 -3.80
N MET A 147 -1.66 -0.95 -4.56
CA MET A 147 -1.74 -1.07 -6.00
C MET A 147 -2.01 -2.53 -6.36
N VAL A 148 -2.97 -2.76 -7.24
CA VAL A 148 -3.38 -4.11 -7.65
C VAL A 148 -3.53 -4.21 -9.15
N ILE A 149 -3.44 -5.43 -9.65
CA ILE A 149 -3.97 -5.81 -10.94
C ILE A 149 -5.44 -6.18 -10.72
N PRO A 150 -6.40 -5.52 -11.38
CA PRO A 150 -7.83 -5.69 -11.11
C PRO A 150 -8.36 -7.01 -11.71
N GLU A 151 -7.81 -8.13 -11.25
CA GLU A 151 -8.17 -9.48 -11.67
C GLU A 151 -8.55 -10.30 -10.44
N GLU A 152 -9.57 -11.16 -10.58
CA GLU A 152 -10.03 -12.03 -9.49
C GLU A 152 -9.14 -13.25 -9.24
N PRO A 153 -8.56 -13.93 -10.26
CA PRO A 153 -7.64 -15.03 -10.00
C PRO A 153 -6.44 -14.55 -9.18
N PRO A 154 -6.07 -15.26 -8.10
CA PRO A 154 -4.95 -14.86 -7.25
C PRO A 154 -3.60 -15.15 -7.91
N PHE A 155 -2.83 -14.11 -8.23
CA PHE A 155 -1.46 -14.19 -8.72
C PHE A 155 -0.64 -12.96 -8.30
N LEU A 156 0.68 -13.05 -8.42
CA LEU A 156 1.64 -11.98 -8.17
C LEU A 156 2.49 -11.76 -9.42
N ILE A 157 2.82 -10.51 -9.69
CA ILE A 157 3.83 -10.13 -10.70
C ILE A 157 5.02 -9.56 -9.95
N ILE A 158 6.19 -10.18 -10.16
CA ILE A 158 7.44 -9.71 -9.60
C ILE A 158 8.06 -8.72 -10.57
N MET A 159 8.53 -7.59 -10.05
CA MET A 159 9.14 -6.50 -10.82
C MET A 159 10.37 -5.94 -10.10
N ASP A 160 11.32 -5.41 -10.86
CA ASP A 160 12.41 -4.63 -10.30
C ASP A 160 11.95 -3.21 -9.97
N GLU A 161 12.43 -2.67 -8.85
CA GLU A 161 12.23 -1.28 -8.43
C GLU A 161 13.58 -0.55 -8.28
N GLY A 162 13.54 0.78 -8.39
CA GLY A 162 14.72 1.62 -8.26
C GLY A 162 15.02 2.01 -6.81
N PRO A 163 16.18 2.61 -6.56
CA PRO A 163 16.61 3.06 -5.23
C PRO A 163 16.04 4.46 -4.91
N VAL A 164 14.72 4.59 -4.82
CA VAL A 164 14.03 5.84 -4.47
C VAL A 164 13.34 5.68 -3.12
N GLU A 165 13.09 6.78 -2.41
CA GLU A 165 12.64 6.77 -1.02
C GLU A 165 11.26 6.13 -0.81
N ASP A 166 10.41 6.10 -1.84
CA ASP A 166 9.08 5.47 -1.83
C ASP A 166 9.05 4.08 -2.48
N GLN A 167 10.22 3.49 -2.75
CA GLN A 167 10.33 2.18 -3.40
C GLN A 167 10.78 1.09 -2.42
N SER A 168 10.79 -0.15 -2.88
CA SER A 168 11.19 -1.31 -2.10
C SER A 168 12.58 -1.17 -1.45
N LEU A 169 12.72 -1.67 -0.22
CA LEU A 169 14.03 -1.76 0.47
C LEU A 169 14.98 -2.74 -0.23
N ARG A 170 14.45 -3.72 -0.96
CA ARG A 170 15.20 -4.83 -1.60
C ARG A 170 15.24 -4.72 -3.11
N TYR A 171 14.84 -3.57 -3.68
CA TYR A 171 14.80 -3.31 -5.13
C TYR A 171 13.95 -4.29 -5.94
N ILE A 172 13.07 -5.01 -5.28
CA ILE A 172 12.11 -5.94 -5.88
C ILE A 172 10.72 -5.67 -5.33
N SER A 173 9.70 -5.81 -6.14
CA SER A 173 8.31 -5.63 -5.76
C SER A 173 7.44 -6.76 -6.24
N CYS A 174 6.34 -7.01 -5.51
CA CYS A 174 5.35 -8.00 -5.84
C CYS A 174 3.98 -7.33 -6.02
N TYR A 175 3.60 -7.08 -7.28
CA TYR A 175 2.28 -6.53 -7.60
C TYR A 175 1.22 -7.64 -7.53
N PRO A 176 0.32 -7.62 -6.53
CA PRO A 176 -0.73 -8.61 -6.39
C PRO A 176 -1.89 -8.35 -7.35
N SER A 177 -2.59 -9.40 -7.78
CA SER A 177 -3.98 -9.26 -8.21
C SER A 177 -4.85 -8.92 -7.00
N GLU A 178 -6.03 -8.32 -7.23
CA GLU A 178 -6.98 -8.07 -6.13
C GLU A 178 -7.38 -9.39 -5.45
N GLY A 179 -7.62 -10.44 -6.24
CA GLY A 179 -7.87 -11.78 -5.70
C GLY A 179 -6.73 -12.35 -4.86
N ALA A 180 -5.47 -12.00 -5.18
CA ALA A 180 -4.33 -12.43 -4.36
C ALA A 180 -4.36 -11.77 -2.98
N ILE A 181 -4.67 -10.47 -2.88
CA ILE A 181 -4.80 -9.80 -1.58
C ILE A 181 -5.91 -10.45 -0.75
N LEU A 182 -7.10 -10.62 -1.32
CA LEU A 182 -8.22 -11.25 -0.60
C LEU A 182 -7.84 -12.64 -0.09
N LYS A 183 -7.20 -13.43 -0.95
CA LYS A 183 -6.75 -14.78 -0.55
C LYS A 183 -5.69 -14.73 0.55
N MET A 184 -4.71 -13.83 0.46
CA MET A 184 -3.70 -13.64 1.50
C MET A 184 -4.33 -13.26 2.84
N MET A 185 -5.33 -12.34 2.85
CA MET A 185 -6.05 -11.94 4.06
C MET A 185 -6.72 -13.11 4.75
N TYR A 186 -7.53 -13.91 4.02
CA TYR A 186 -8.17 -15.08 4.59
C TYR A 186 -7.17 -16.13 5.08
N ARG A 187 -6.09 -16.36 4.33
CA ARG A 187 -5.04 -17.32 4.71
C ARG A 187 -4.13 -16.83 5.84
N ALA A 188 -4.09 -15.54 6.10
CA ALA A 188 -3.44 -14.98 7.29
C ALA A 188 -4.28 -15.16 8.57
N GLY A 189 -5.61 -15.35 8.45
CA GLY A 189 -6.50 -15.61 9.58
C GLY A 189 -7.63 -14.61 9.77
N PHE A 190 -7.76 -13.58 8.92
CA PHE A 190 -8.91 -12.68 9.01
C PHE A 190 -10.22 -13.44 8.73
N ALA A 191 -11.18 -13.35 9.65
CA ALA A 191 -12.48 -14.00 9.48
C ALA A 191 -13.38 -13.26 8.48
N HIS A 192 -13.22 -11.95 8.38
CA HIS A 192 -14.01 -11.08 7.53
C HIS A 192 -13.12 -10.16 6.71
N VAL A 193 -13.34 -10.10 5.41
CA VAL A 193 -12.66 -9.21 4.47
C VAL A 193 -13.71 -8.45 3.67
N TYR A 194 -13.48 -7.16 3.46
CA TYR A 194 -14.45 -6.27 2.84
C TYR A 194 -13.83 -5.40 1.76
N ARG A 195 -14.59 -5.16 0.69
CA ARG A 195 -14.35 -4.08 -0.26
C ARG A 195 -15.16 -2.85 0.15
N PHE A 196 -14.62 -1.67 -0.09
CA PHE A 196 -15.40 -0.45 0.01
C PHE A 196 -16.25 -0.26 -1.25
N ARG A 197 -17.52 0.17 -1.07
CA ARG A 197 -18.44 0.53 -2.17
C ARG A 197 -17.96 1.77 -2.91
N GLU A 198 -17.40 2.70 -2.17
CA GLU A 198 -16.80 3.91 -2.70
C GLU A 198 -15.31 3.91 -2.40
N MET A 199 -14.50 4.29 -3.38
CA MET A 199 -13.06 4.45 -3.26
C MET A 199 -12.69 5.93 -3.13
N PRO A 200 -11.45 6.26 -2.71
CA PRO A 200 -10.95 7.63 -2.79
C PRO A 200 -11.20 8.25 -4.16
N ASN A 201 -11.63 9.50 -4.20
CA ASN A 201 -11.95 10.19 -5.44
C ASN A 201 -10.69 10.65 -6.19
N HIS A 202 -9.94 9.68 -6.72
CA HIS A 202 -8.73 9.89 -7.50
C HIS A 202 -8.68 8.94 -8.69
N GLU A 203 -8.01 9.35 -9.77
CA GLU A 203 -7.93 8.54 -11.00
C GLU A 203 -7.27 7.17 -10.81
N ASP A 204 -6.36 7.01 -9.84
CA ASP A 204 -5.69 5.75 -9.54
C ASP A 204 -6.64 4.65 -9.05
N TYR A 205 -7.81 5.01 -8.53
CA TYR A 205 -8.83 4.07 -8.05
C TYR A 205 -9.87 3.74 -9.11
N ARG A 206 -9.88 4.45 -10.23
CA ARG A 206 -10.87 4.27 -11.30
C ARG A 206 -10.38 3.28 -12.35
N PRO A 207 -11.27 2.42 -12.87
CA PRO A 207 -10.96 1.68 -14.08
C PRO A 207 -10.65 2.66 -15.22
N ALA A 208 -9.53 2.49 -15.89
CA ALA A 208 -9.20 3.31 -17.06
C ALA A 208 -8.74 2.42 -18.21
N MET A 209 -9.18 2.77 -19.42
CA MET A 209 -8.81 2.04 -20.63
C MET A 209 -7.30 2.06 -20.82
N GLY A 210 -6.68 0.87 -20.93
CA GLY A 210 -5.22 0.75 -21.08
C GLY A 210 -4.43 0.75 -19.77
N ARG A 211 -5.00 1.06 -18.62
CA ARG A 211 -4.36 0.85 -17.32
C ARG A 211 -4.42 -0.63 -16.94
N VAL A 212 -3.26 -1.18 -16.59
CA VAL A 212 -3.11 -2.57 -16.16
C VAL A 212 -3.31 -2.72 -14.67
N ARG A 213 -3.16 -1.63 -13.92
CA ARG A 213 -3.18 -1.58 -12.46
C ARG A 213 -4.02 -0.41 -11.97
N ARG A 214 -4.63 -0.60 -10.81
CA ARG A 214 -5.35 0.44 -10.06
C ARG A 214 -4.98 0.34 -8.59
N ARG A 215 -5.42 1.29 -7.79
CA ARG A 215 -5.39 1.17 -6.34
C ARG A 215 -6.73 0.63 -5.82
N THR A 216 -6.67 -0.07 -4.71
CA THR A 216 -7.85 -0.56 -3.98
C THR A 216 -7.67 -0.35 -2.49
N VAL A 217 -8.78 -0.16 -1.77
CA VAL A 217 -8.81 -0.14 -0.29
C VAL A 217 -9.63 -1.33 0.18
N ILE A 218 -9.08 -2.07 1.12
CA ILE A 218 -9.68 -3.27 1.69
C ILE A 218 -9.72 -3.10 3.22
N ALA A 219 -10.82 -3.48 3.85
CA ALA A 219 -10.89 -3.64 5.29
C ALA A 219 -10.88 -5.13 5.65
N ALA A 220 -10.23 -5.49 6.75
CA ALA A 220 -10.26 -6.85 7.27
C ALA A 220 -10.33 -6.85 8.80
N SER A 221 -11.03 -7.83 9.38
CA SER A 221 -11.29 -7.92 10.80
C SER A 221 -11.46 -9.35 11.27
N GLY A 222 -11.19 -9.59 12.56
CA GLY A 222 -11.57 -10.83 13.22
C GLY A 222 -13.07 -10.89 13.59
N LEU A 223 -13.74 -9.73 13.64
CA LEU A 223 -15.17 -9.60 13.96
C LEU A 223 -15.93 -9.03 12.76
N ALA A 224 -17.20 -9.36 12.64
CA ALA A 224 -18.05 -8.78 11.60
C ALA A 224 -18.17 -7.26 11.80
N LEU A 225 -17.96 -6.51 10.71
CA LEU A 225 -18.17 -5.06 10.67
C LEU A 225 -19.51 -4.76 10.02
N GLU A 226 -20.38 -4.07 10.75
CA GLU A 226 -21.65 -3.57 10.21
C GLU A 226 -21.43 -2.15 9.67
N SER A 227 -21.35 -2.00 8.37
CA SER A 227 -21.17 -0.69 7.73
C SER A 227 -21.80 -0.67 6.35
N GLN A 228 -22.57 0.38 6.06
CA GLN A 228 -23.12 0.61 4.72
C GLN A 228 -22.04 0.94 3.67
N LEU A 229 -20.81 1.23 4.11
CA LEU A 229 -19.68 1.53 3.24
C LEU A 229 -19.02 0.26 2.68
N LEU A 230 -19.37 -0.92 3.21
CA LEU A 230 -18.65 -2.16 2.97
C LEU A 230 -19.52 -3.21 2.25
N ASP A 231 -18.87 -3.96 1.37
CA ASP A 231 -19.37 -5.23 0.82
C ASP A 231 -18.44 -6.36 1.23
N VAL A 232 -19.00 -7.49 1.67
CA VAL A 232 -18.23 -8.68 2.00
C VAL A 232 -17.52 -9.19 0.75
N ALA A 233 -16.21 -9.35 0.84
CA ALA A 233 -15.38 -9.89 -0.22
C ALA A 233 -15.11 -11.38 0.06
N ALA A 234 -15.71 -12.27 -0.69
CA ALA A 234 -15.49 -13.71 -0.53
C ALA A 234 -14.04 -14.12 -0.83
N GLU A 235 -13.54 -15.18 -0.15
CA GLU A 235 -12.24 -15.76 -0.49
C GLU A 235 -12.28 -16.31 -1.93
N PRO A 236 -11.33 -15.88 -2.80
CA PRO A 236 -11.25 -16.41 -4.16
C PRO A 236 -10.93 -17.91 -4.12
N LYS A 237 -11.80 -18.72 -4.72
CA LYS A 237 -11.59 -20.16 -4.86
C LYS A 237 -10.86 -20.42 -6.18
N LEU A 238 -9.60 -20.80 -6.12
CA LEU A 238 -8.89 -21.39 -7.23
C LEU A 238 -8.74 -22.87 -6.95
N SER A 239 -9.57 -23.69 -7.60
CA SER A 239 -9.43 -25.15 -7.52
C SER A 239 -8.32 -25.64 -8.45
N GLY A 240 -7.68 -26.78 -8.10
CA GLY A 240 -6.72 -27.44 -8.97
C GLY A 240 -7.30 -27.80 -10.35
N ASP A 241 -8.61 -27.95 -10.43
CA ASP A 241 -9.34 -28.25 -11.68
C ASP A 241 -9.28 -27.12 -12.70
N LEU A 242 -9.26 -25.84 -12.25
CA LEU A 242 -9.04 -24.71 -13.14
C LEU A 242 -7.66 -24.73 -13.81
N TRP A 243 -6.65 -25.28 -13.14
CA TRP A 243 -5.32 -25.43 -13.70
C TRP A 243 -5.27 -26.58 -14.73
N ASN A 244 -6.04 -27.63 -14.49
CA ASN A 244 -6.08 -28.82 -15.36
C ASN A 244 -7.06 -28.67 -16.54
N THR A 245 -8.13 -27.87 -16.40
CA THR A 245 -9.24 -27.78 -17.39
C THR A 245 -9.11 -26.61 -18.36
N ASP A 246 -8.40 -25.53 -18.02
CA ASP A 246 -8.17 -24.41 -18.94
C ASP A 246 -6.83 -23.70 -18.74
N PRO A 247 -5.70 -24.37 -19.01
CA PRO A 247 -4.39 -23.72 -19.00
C PRO A 247 -4.28 -22.60 -20.06
N THR A 248 -5.09 -22.67 -21.11
CA THR A 248 -5.10 -21.68 -22.20
C THR A 248 -5.81 -20.39 -21.79
N GLY A 249 -6.81 -20.42 -20.95
CA GLY A 249 -7.52 -19.24 -20.45
C GLY A 249 -6.63 -18.35 -19.59
N ILE A 250 -5.90 -18.93 -18.65
CA ILE A 250 -4.92 -18.20 -17.82
C ILE A 250 -3.76 -17.70 -18.69
N ILE A 251 -3.21 -18.54 -19.57
CA ILE A 251 -2.11 -18.16 -20.47
C ILE A 251 -2.55 -17.06 -21.43
N ASN A 252 -3.76 -17.10 -21.96
CA ASN A 252 -4.27 -16.05 -22.82
C ASN A 252 -4.53 -14.73 -22.08
N LYS A 253 -5.01 -14.78 -20.83
CA LYS A 253 -5.10 -13.59 -19.96
C LYS A 253 -3.71 -13.01 -19.68
N LEU A 254 -2.72 -13.82 -19.36
CA LEU A 254 -1.32 -13.38 -19.16
C LEU A 254 -0.70 -12.83 -20.46
N ARG A 255 -0.98 -13.41 -21.62
CA ARG A 255 -0.53 -12.89 -22.94
C ARG A 255 -1.15 -11.53 -23.25
N ARG A 256 -2.46 -11.33 -23.00
CA ARG A 256 -3.13 -10.03 -23.12
C ARG A 256 -2.52 -8.99 -22.16
N PHE A 257 -2.18 -9.42 -20.95
CA PHE A 257 -1.47 -8.59 -19.97
C PHE A 257 -0.10 -8.16 -20.48
N ARG A 258 0.72 -9.11 -20.98
CA ARG A 258 2.03 -8.83 -21.57
C ARG A 258 1.97 -7.85 -22.75
N SER A 259 0.94 -7.93 -23.58
CA SER A 259 0.75 -7.00 -24.71
C SER A 259 0.43 -5.57 -24.24
N LYS A 260 -0.29 -5.42 -23.12
CA LYS A 260 -0.58 -4.11 -22.50
C LYS A 260 0.65 -3.48 -21.86
N LEU A 261 1.53 -4.28 -21.22
CA LEU A 261 2.78 -3.81 -20.61
C LEU A 261 3.82 -3.35 -21.65
N ARG A 262 3.79 -3.93 -22.87
CA ARG A 262 4.74 -3.62 -23.94
C ARG A 262 4.42 -2.37 -24.76
N ARG A 263 3.28 -1.71 -24.54
CA ARG A 263 3.00 -0.44 -25.22
C ARG A 263 3.89 0.64 -24.62
N PRO A 264 4.82 1.25 -25.41
CA PRO A 264 5.61 2.36 -24.93
C PRO A 264 4.66 3.49 -24.53
N ARG A 265 4.92 4.13 -23.40
CA ARG A 265 4.31 5.42 -23.09
C ARG A 265 4.78 6.38 -24.19
N THR A 266 3.90 6.76 -25.09
CA THR A 266 4.12 7.96 -25.89
C THR A 266 4.28 9.11 -24.91
N ARG A 267 5.52 9.55 -24.73
CA ARG A 267 5.78 10.82 -24.09
C ARG A 267 5.30 11.87 -25.06
N ASP A 268 4.10 12.34 -24.92
CA ASP A 268 3.74 13.64 -25.41
C ASP A 268 4.56 14.66 -24.58
N ARG A 269 5.61 15.15 -25.18
CA ARG A 269 6.27 16.39 -24.74
C ARG A 269 5.60 17.52 -25.53
N PRO A 270 5.19 18.62 -24.85
CA PRO A 270 5.10 19.90 -25.54
C PRO A 270 6.52 20.41 -25.86
#